data_d8fd745c61a3d709686616a2737fe7da
#
_entry.id   d8fd745c61a3d709686616a2737fe7da
#
_cell.length_a   1.000
_cell.length_b   1.000
_cell.length_c   1.000
_cell.angle_alpha   90.00
_cell.angle_beta   90.00
_cell.angle_gamma   90.00
#
_symmetry.space_group_name_H-M   'P 1'
#
loop_
_entity.id
_entity.type
_entity.pdbx_description
1 polymer ?
#
loop_
_entity_poly.entity_id
_entity_poly.type
_entity_poly.pdbx_seq_one_letter_code
_entity_poly.pdbx_strand_id
1 'polypeptide(L)'
;MTTAKAPTPLRPRATAADDPLSASRVRILVDAFGGKALASIVKVSTSQPTRWARGDERPGPRAAPFLIDLEHVLARARLVWGADAAVTWLTSPNVLLDGARPLDTLQSRGPATVLDALDAEMWGGGS
;
A
#
# COMPACT_ATOMS: atom_id res chain seq x y z
N MET A 1 30.68 -21.40 -36.60
CA MET A 1 29.21 -21.21 -36.59
C MET A 1 28.77 -20.90 -35.18
N THR A 2 28.51 -19.66 -34.92
CA THR A 2 28.04 -19.26 -33.61
C THR A 2 26.55 -19.59 -33.52
N THR A 3 26.26 -20.62 -32.79
CA THR A 3 24.90 -20.85 -32.34
C THR A 3 24.49 -19.66 -31.50
N ALA A 4 23.62 -18.88 -32.03
CA ALA A 4 22.97 -17.86 -31.23
C ALA A 4 22.44 -18.56 -30.00
N LYS A 5 22.96 -18.19 -28.84
CA LYS A 5 22.48 -18.68 -27.58
C LYS A 5 20.99 -18.32 -27.52
N ALA A 6 20.14 -19.30 -27.42
CA ALA A 6 18.72 -19.06 -27.21
C ALA A 6 18.59 -18.10 -26.03
N PRO A 7 17.82 -17.00 -26.16
CA PRO A 7 17.63 -16.10 -25.04
C PRO A 7 17.14 -16.90 -23.85
N THR A 8 17.81 -16.71 -22.72
CA THR A 8 17.37 -17.29 -21.46
C THR A 8 15.90 -16.91 -21.29
N PRO A 9 15.01 -17.86 -21.07
CA PRO A 9 13.62 -17.51 -20.84
C PRO A 9 13.58 -16.46 -19.72
N LEU A 10 13.01 -15.32 -20.03
CA LEU A 10 12.80 -14.29 -19.01
C LEU A 10 12.03 -14.94 -17.87
N ARG A 11 12.58 -14.84 -16.68
CA ARG A 11 11.81 -15.20 -15.50
C ARG A 11 10.51 -14.41 -15.54
N PRO A 12 9.35 -15.03 -15.31
CA PRO A 12 8.12 -14.28 -15.18
C PRO A 12 8.38 -13.15 -14.18
N ARG A 13 8.00 -11.96 -14.51
CA ARG A 13 8.08 -10.85 -13.56
C ARG A 13 7.33 -11.28 -12.31
N ALA A 14 7.98 -11.14 -11.15
CA ALA A 14 7.30 -11.31 -9.88
C ALA A 14 6.11 -10.35 -9.87
N THR A 15 4.93 -10.88 -9.65
CA THR A 15 3.73 -10.07 -9.53
C THR A 15 3.56 -9.65 -8.06
N ALA A 16 2.71 -8.66 -7.80
CA ALA A 16 2.38 -8.25 -6.44
C ALA A 16 1.86 -9.43 -5.60
N ALA A 17 1.15 -10.37 -6.24
CA ALA A 17 0.64 -11.57 -5.56
C ALA A 17 1.75 -12.49 -5.04
N ASP A 18 2.94 -12.40 -5.63
CA ASP A 18 4.10 -13.22 -5.27
C ASP A 18 5.02 -12.53 -4.24
N ASP A 19 4.60 -11.39 -3.70
CA ASP A 19 5.40 -10.64 -2.73
C ASP A 19 5.74 -11.50 -1.50
N PRO A 20 7.03 -11.81 -1.27
CA PRO A 20 7.42 -12.61 -0.12
C PRO A 20 7.24 -11.88 1.21
N LEU A 21 7.06 -10.56 1.17
CA LEU A 21 6.87 -9.73 2.34
C LEU A 21 5.40 -9.46 2.65
N SER A 22 4.48 -10.12 1.96
CA SER A 22 3.04 -9.83 2.10
C SER A 22 2.54 -9.94 3.54
N ALA A 23 2.94 -10.99 4.26
CA ALA A 23 2.54 -11.17 5.66
C ALA A 23 3.07 -10.04 6.55
N SER A 24 4.33 -9.64 6.36
CA SER A 24 4.94 -8.54 7.12
C SER A 24 4.27 -7.21 6.83
N ARG A 25 3.96 -6.93 5.56
CA ARG A 25 3.24 -5.70 5.18
C ARG A 25 1.87 -5.65 5.80
N VAL A 26 1.13 -6.77 5.78
CA VAL A 26 -0.20 -6.81 6.38
C VAL A 26 -0.12 -6.64 7.90
N ARG A 27 0.87 -7.22 8.57
CA ARG A 27 1.06 -6.99 10.01
C ARG A 27 1.25 -5.51 10.34
N ILE A 28 2.06 -4.81 9.56
CA ILE A 28 2.28 -3.37 9.73
C ILE A 28 0.96 -2.60 9.55
N LEU A 29 0.19 -2.96 8.54
CA LEU A 29 -1.09 -2.30 8.25
C LEU A 29 -2.16 -2.62 9.30
N VAL A 30 -2.20 -3.85 9.79
CA VAL A 30 -3.10 -4.24 10.88
C VAL A 30 -2.75 -3.48 12.16
N ASP A 31 -1.46 -3.33 12.47
CA ASP A 31 -1.03 -2.57 13.63
C ASP A 31 -1.40 -1.09 13.52
N ALA A 32 -1.33 -0.53 12.31
CA ALA A 32 -1.63 0.88 12.08
C ALA A 32 -3.14 1.18 12.07
N PHE A 33 -3.92 0.40 11.31
CA PHE A 33 -5.34 0.66 11.05
C PHE A 33 -6.29 -0.21 11.88
N GLY A 34 -5.82 -1.35 12.35
CA GLY A 34 -6.65 -2.41 12.92
C GLY A 34 -7.13 -3.38 11.83
N GLY A 35 -7.27 -4.64 12.21
CA GLY A 35 -7.66 -5.69 11.26
C GLY A 35 -9.03 -5.48 10.65
N LYS A 36 -9.99 -5.06 11.45
CA LYS A 36 -11.37 -4.81 10.99
C LYS A 36 -11.44 -3.64 10.01
N ALA A 37 -10.73 -2.54 10.33
CA ALA A 37 -10.66 -1.38 9.44
C ALA A 37 -9.96 -1.74 8.13
N LEU A 38 -8.85 -2.47 8.19
CA LEU A 38 -8.13 -2.90 7.00
C LEU A 38 -9.01 -3.80 6.11
N ALA A 39 -9.76 -4.72 6.71
CA ALA A 39 -10.70 -5.57 5.98
C ALA A 39 -11.75 -4.74 5.23
N SER A 40 -12.29 -3.72 5.88
CA SER A 40 -13.24 -2.80 5.28
C SER A 40 -12.61 -2.00 4.12
N ILE A 41 -11.40 -1.51 4.32
CA ILE A 41 -10.65 -0.76 3.30
C ILE A 41 -10.43 -1.61 2.06
N VAL A 42 -9.99 -2.85 2.23
CA VAL A 42 -9.67 -3.76 1.13
C VAL A 42 -10.92 -4.46 0.58
N LYS A 43 -12.04 -4.36 1.30
CA LYS A 43 -13.33 -4.99 0.95
C LYS A 43 -13.27 -6.51 0.96
N VAL A 44 -12.74 -7.04 2.04
CA VAL A 44 -12.68 -8.49 2.31
C VAL A 44 -13.33 -8.81 3.64
N SER A 45 -13.48 -10.09 3.96
CA SER A 45 -14.03 -10.50 5.25
C SER A 45 -13.14 -10.05 6.41
N THR A 46 -13.72 -9.83 7.58
CA THR A 46 -13.01 -9.31 8.74
C THR A 46 -11.88 -10.21 9.22
N SER A 47 -11.95 -11.49 8.92
CA SER A 47 -10.90 -12.45 9.29
C SER A 47 -9.74 -12.54 8.29
N GLN A 48 -9.93 -12.01 7.10
CA GLN A 48 -8.94 -12.16 6.02
C GLN A 48 -7.60 -11.50 6.35
N PRO A 49 -7.53 -10.26 6.86
CA PRO A 49 -6.24 -9.66 7.22
C PRO A 49 -5.46 -10.48 8.23
N THR A 50 -6.11 -11.11 9.19
CA THR A 50 -5.45 -11.96 10.18
C THR A 50 -4.81 -13.18 9.52
N ARG A 51 -5.50 -13.82 8.57
CA ARG A 51 -4.95 -14.96 7.83
C ARG A 51 -3.75 -14.55 6.98
N TRP A 52 -3.83 -13.40 6.34
CA TRP A 52 -2.68 -12.86 5.58
C TRP A 52 -1.50 -12.54 6.49
N ALA A 53 -1.76 -11.92 7.63
CA ALA A 53 -0.72 -11.56 8.59
C ALA A 53 0.00 -12.78 9.18
N ARG A 54 -0.72 -13.90 9.33
CA ARG A 54 -0.14 -15.15 9.78
C ARG A 54 0.64 -15.89 8.69
N GLY A 55 0.47 -15.50 7.43
CA GLY A 55 1.05 -16.21 6.31
C GLY A 55 0.27 -17.46 5.89
N ASP A 56 -0.93 -17.68 6.45
CA ASP A 56 -1.78 -18.83 6.09
C ASP A 56 -2.30 -18.72 4.66
N GLU A 57 -2.55 -17.50 4.22
CA GLU A 57 -2.99 -17.18 2.88
C GLU A 57 -2.25 -15.96 2.37
N ARG A 58 -2.13 -15.85 1.06
CA ARG A 58 -1.59 -14.64 0.41
C ARG A 58 -2.73 -13.74 -0.04
N PRO A 59 -2.52 -12.41 -0.04
CA PRO A 59 -3.57 -11.47 -0.47
C PRO A 59 -4.09 -11.68 -1.90
N GLY A 60 -3.31 -12.25 -2.79
CA GLY A 60 -3.72 -12.47 -4.15
C GLY A 60 -3.57 -11.23 -5.04
N PRO A 61 -3.81 -11.38 -6.36
CA PRO A 61 -3.49 -10.34 -7.34
C PRO A 61 -4.38 -9.09 -7.24
N ARG A 62 -5.55 -9.20 -6.64
CA ARG A 62 -6.46 -8.06 -6.48
C ARG A 62 -6.07 -7.16 -5.31
N ALA A 63 -5.76 -7.75 -4.16
CA ALA A 63 -5.48 -7.00 -2.94
C ALA A 63 -4.00 -6.62 -2.81
N ALA A 64 -3.09 -7.45 -3.30
CA ALA A 64 -1.66 -7.27 -3.07
C ALA A 64 -1.09 -5.93 -3.56
N PRO A 65 -1.42 -5.45 -4.77
CA PRO A 65 -0.89 -4.15 -5.23
C PRO A 65 -1.28 -3.00 -4.30
N PHE A 66 -2.52 -2.96 -3.88
CA PHE A 66 -3.01 -1.93 -2.98
C PHE A 66 -2.31 -1.99 -1.62
N LEU A 67 -2.12 -3.19 -1.07
CA LEU A 67 -1.44 -3.37 0.23
C LEU A 67 0.02 -2.91 0.17
N ILE A 68 0.71 -3.19 -0.93
CA ILE A 68 2.08 -2.71 -1.16
C ILE A 68 2.11 -1.19 -1.20
N ASP A 69 1.22 -0.58 -1.97
CA ASP A 69 1.15 0.87 -2.13
C ASP A 69 0.77 1.55 -0.81
N LEU A 70 -0.19 0.99 -0.08
CA LEU A 70 -0.62 1.54 1.21
C LEU A 70 0.51 1.50 2.24
N GLU A 71 1.23 0.40 2.32
CA GLU A 71 2.36 0.28 3.24
C GLU A 71 3.45 1.28 2.89
N HIS A 72 3.74 1.45 1.60
CA HIS A 72 4.74 2.42 1.14
C HIS A 72 4.36 3.86 1.50
N VAL A 73 3.12 4.25 1.23
CA VAL A 73 2.64 5.60 1.55
C VAL A 73 2.62 5.82 3.07
N LEU A 74 2.16 4.83 3.82
CA LEU A 74 2.15 4.88 5.28
C LEU A 74 3.56 5.08 5.83
N ALA A 75 4.54 4.33 5.33
CA ALA A 75 5.92 4.43 5.77
C ALA A 75 6.47 5.85 5.55
N ARG A 76 6.23 6.43 4.39
CA ARG A 76 6.65 7.80 4.09
C ARG A 76 5.97 8.83 4.98
N ALA A 77 4.67 8.70 5.18
CA ALA A 77 3.92 9.60 6.05
C ALA A 77 4.40 9.51 7.51
N ARG A 78 4.74 8.32 7.98
CA ARG A 78 5.28 8.10 9.33
C ARG A 78 6.62 8.79 9.55
N LEU A 79 7.48 8.79 8.54
CA LEU A 79 8.77 9.48 8.63
C LEU A 79 8.60 10.98 8.85
N VAL A 80 7.51 11.55 8.35
CA VAL A 80 7.25 13.00 8.45
C VAL A 80 6.55 13.34 9.75
N TRP A 81 5.48 12.61 10.09
CA TRP A 81 4.56 13.01 11.15
C TRP A 81 4.45 12.04 12.32
N GLY A 82 5.05 10.85 12.21
CA GLY A 82 4.86 9.79 13.18
C GLY A 82 3.63 8.94 12.91
N ALA A 83 3.46 7.91 13.72
CA ALA A 83 2.49 6.84 13.46
C ALA A 83 1.02 7.32 13.44
N ASP A 84 0.60 8.04 14.48
CA ASP A 84 -0.80 8.43 14.63
C ASP A 84 -1.22 9.50 13.61
N ALA A 85 -0.38 10.50 13.42
CA ALA A 85 -0.64 11.57 12.45
C ALA A 85 -0.64 11.05 11.02
N ALA A 86 0.17 10.05 10.70
CA ALA A 86 0.18 9.42 9.38
C ALA A 86 -1.16 8.74 9.08
N VAL A 87 -1.71 7.99 10.03
CA VAL A 87 -3.03 7.35 9.88
C VAL A 87 -4.12 8.41 9.75
N THR A 88 -4.07 9.45 10.57
CA THR A 88 -5.03 10.56 10.51
C THR A 88 -5.01 11.21 9.13
N TRP A 89 -3.82 11.49 8.60
CA TRP A 89 -3.67 12.07 7.26
C TRP A 89 -4.31 11.19 6.18
N LEU A 90 -4.02 9.89 6.21
CA LEU A 90 -4.53 8.93 5.22
C LEU A 90 -6.05 8.79 5.27
N THR A 91 -6.66 8.98 6.43
CA THR A 91 -8.09 8.75 6.65
C THR A 91 -8.93 10.01 6.71
N SER A 92 -8.32 11.19 6.49
CA SER A 92 -9.02 12.47 6.55
C SER A 92 -9.15 13.09 5.16
N PRO A 93 -10.23 13.84 4.88
CA PRO A 93 -10.37 14.58 3.64
C PRO A 93 -9.19 15.53 3.42
N ASN A 94 -8.74 15.62 2.17
CA ASN A 94 -7.56 16.40 1.82
C ASN A 94 -7.87 17.37 0.68
N VAL A 95 -7.61 18.64 0.90
CA VAL A 95 -7.90 19.69 -0.09
C VAL A 95 -7.08 19.51 -1.37
N LEU A 96 -5.86 18.98 -1.27
CA LEU A 96 -5.00 18.71 -2.43
C LEU A 96 -5.52 17.55 -3.29
N LEU A 97 -6.46 16.78 -2.76
CA LEU A 97 -7.09 15.64 -3.43
C LEU A 97 -8.58 15.90 -3.66
N ASP A 98 -8.95 17.16 -3.83
CA ASP A 98 -10.34 17.58 -4.08
C ASP A 98 -11.32 17.12 -2.99
N GLY A 99 -10.84 17.07 -1.75
CA GLY A 99 -11.64 16.67 -0.60
C GLY A 99 -11.71 15.16 -0.37
N ALA A 100 -11.09 14.35 -1.21
CA ALA A 100 -11.03 12.91 -1.01
C ALA A 100 -10.01 12.57 0.09
N ARG A 101 -10.22 11.45 0.77
CA ARG A 101 -9.20 10.90 1.66
C ARG A 101 -8.05 10.34 0.82
N PRO A 102 -6.80 10.52 1.24
CA PRO A 102 -5.68 9.90 0.54
C PRO A 102 -5.87 8.39 0.33
N LEU A 103 -6.43 7.70 1.31
CA LEU A 103 -6.74 6.28 1.25
C LEU A 103 -7.64 5.93 0.05
N ASP A 104 -8.70 6.70 -0.16
CA ASP A 104 -9.64 6.49 -1.26
C ASP A 104 -9.00 6.81 -2.61
N THR A 105 -8.20 7.87 -2.66
CA THR A 105 -7.44 8.25 -3.86
C THR A 105 -6.45 7.15 -4.23
N LEU A 106 -5.78 6.57 -3.23
CA LEU A 106 -4.85 5.46 -3.44
C LEU A 106 -5.54 4.28 -4.11
N GLN A 107 -6.75 3.94 -3.67
CA GLN A 107 -7.52 2.83 -4.27
C GLN A 107 -7.97 3.13 -5.70
N SER A 108 -8.41 4.34 -5.97
CA SER A 108 -9.01 4.69 -7.26
C SER A 108 -8.00 5.14 -8.30
N ARG A 109 -6.91 5.77 -7.90
CA ARG A 109 -5.95 6.42 -8.81
C ARG A 109 -4.51 5.93 -8.67
N GLY A 110 -4.23 5.10 -7.66
CA GLY A 110 -2.88 4.61 -7.40
C GLY A 110 -2.04 5.57 -6.58
N PRO A 111 -0.74 5.22 -6.37
CA PRO A 111 0.10 5.91 -5.38
C PRO A 111 0.64 7.26 -5.82
N ALA A 112 0.81 7.52 -7.12
CA ALA A 112 1.49 8.73 -7.59
C ALA A 112 0.81 10.01 -7.11
N THR A 113 -0.51 10.12 -7.27
CA THR A 113 -1.27 11.30 -6.86
C THR A 113 -1.19 11.51 -5.34
N VAL A 114 -1.24 10.43 -4.58
CA VAL A 114 -1.16 10.49 -3.12
C VAL A 114 0.23 10.91 -2.66
N LEU A 115 1.28 10.37 -3.28
CA LEU A 115 2.66 10.74 -2.97
C LEU A 115 2.94 12.19 -3.34
N ASP A 116 2.39 12.70 -4.44
CA ASP A 116 2.50 14.10 -4.81
C ASP A 116 1.85 15.01 -3.77
N ALA A 117 0.68 14.63 -3.27
CA ALA A 117 -0.01 15.38 -2.21
C ALA A 117 0.80 15.35 -0.91
N LEU A 118 1.37 14.22 -0.56
CA LEU A 118 2.23 14.07 0.61
C LEU A 118 3.46 14.98 0.50
N ASP A 119 4.12 14.95 -0.65
CA ASP A 119 5.30 15.79 -0.89
C ASP A 119 4.94 17.29 -0.85
N ALA A 120 3.80 17.66 -1.41
CA ALA A 120 3.33 19.05 -1.37
C ALA A 120 3.10 19.54 0.07
N GLU A 121 2.55 18.71 0.93
CA GLU A 121 2.37 19.06 2.34
C GLU A 121 3.69 19.14 3.10
N MET A 122 4.63 18.23 2.80
CA MET A 122 5.96 18.26 3.39
C MET A 122 6.72 19.54 3.08
N TRP A 123 6.65 19.99 1.83
CA TRP A 123 7.43 21.13 1.34
C TRP A 123 6.67 22.45 1.40
N GLY A 124 5.35 22.41 1.26
CA GLY A 124 4.50 23.59 1.20
C GLY A 124 3.81 23.96 2.50
N GLY A 125 3.61 23.00 3.38
CA GLY A 125 2.78 23.18 4.58
C GLY A 125 3.41 24.03 5.66
N GLY A 126 4.68 24.37 5.57
CA GLY A 126 5.39 25.21 6.53
C GLY A 126 5.54 26.66 6.11
N SER A 127 5.05 27.00 4.96
CA SER A 127 5.17 28.38 4.43
C SER A 127 4.03 29.26 4.88
#